data_b2fb963c5300340a3163bd7eae99a3b0
#
_entry.id   b2fb963c5300340a3163bd7eae99a3b0
#
_cell.length_a   1.000
_cell.length_b   1.000
_cell.length_c   1.000
_cell.angle_alpha   90.00
_cell.angle_beta   90.00
_cell.angle_gamma   90.00
#
_symmetry.space_group_name_H-M   'P 1'
#
loop_
_entity.id
_entity.type
_entity.pdbx_description
1 polymer ?
#
loop_
_entity_poly.entity_id
_entity_poly.type
_entity_poly.pdbx_seq_one_letter_code
_entity_poly.pdbx_strand_id
1 'polypeptide(L)'
;MPGRNIVKKNWIAAAAAALILTIGVSQQAHAQTYNLTLCGASPGGLWTLLGAGIDAAVKKSFPGSTVTYQTSGGGLANVGLLNDKKCDIAIIHDAEAKAGVAGLPPFKAPVDSLATIAQLYTWAPMQIIGSKSYIAENGLTSLEDIAAKKLPVRIVLNRRGNIVRAVGEAMLNAAGASPKDIESWGGSVTYAASNEQGDQMRDRRADLMINSLFVNHSSIRELASAVDLAMLPITPETAQKVIGEWDIQDFTIKANDYDWNDKDILTLTVSAQLFARKDADPKMVKDVTQALVDNVADLQSVHKAMAPLDVKLMSQAKTVPYHPAAKEVFAAAGF
;
A
#
# COMPACT_ATOMS: atom_id res chain seq x y z
N MET A 1 -46.84 -40.42 95.25
CA MET A 1 -47.84 -40.22 94.16
C MET A 1 -47.27 -39.25 93.15
N PRO A 2 -47.37 -39.53 91.92
CA PRO A 2 -46.38 -39.08 90.94
C PRO A 2 -46.73 -37.76 90.30
N GLY A 3 -45.72 -36.90 90.12
CA GLY A 3 -45.79 -35.67 89.36
C GLY A 3 -45.37 -35.90 87.91
N ARG A 4 -46.23 -35.54 86.97
CA ARG A 4 -45.99 -35.59 85.50
C ARG A 4 -45.13 -34.44 85.11
N ASN A 5 -43.95 -34.72 84.64
CA ASN A 5 -43.11 -33.75 83.90
C ASN A 5 -43.59 -33.64 82.47
N ILE A 6 -44.00 -32.46 82.10
CA ILE A 6 -44.33 -32.11 80.72
C ILE A 6 -43.06 -31.59 80.05
N VAL A 7 -42.55 -32.38 79.14
CA VAL A 7 -41.40 -31.98 78.25
C VAL A 7 -41.92 -31.07 77.14
N LYS A 8 -41.54 -29.80 77.18
CA LYS A 8 -41.80 -28.87 76.12
C LYS A 8 -40.81 -29.17 74.98
N LYS A 9 -41.31 -29.63 73.86
CA LYS A 9 -40.57 -29.73 72.60
C LYS A 9 -40.41 -28.35 72.03
N ASN A 10 -39.22 -27.81 72.10
CA ASN A 10 -38.84 -26.62 71.27
C ASN A 10 -38.55 -27.06 69.86
N TRP A 11 -39.38 -26.63 68.95
CA TRP A 11 -39.10 -26.74 67.53
C TRP A 11 -38.22 -25.55 67.10
N ILE A 12 -36.93 -25.81 66.93
CA ILE A 12 -36.03 -24.86 66.28
C ILE A 12 -36.19 -25.07 64.77
N ALA A 13 -36.88 -24.15 64.18
CA ALA A 13 -36.91 -24.06 62.69
C ALA A 13 -35.52 -23.67 62.19
N ALA A 14 -34.78 -24.63 61.69
CA ALA A 14 -33.53 -24.37 60.97
C ALA A 14 -33.89 -23.84 59.59
N ALA A 15 -33.83 -22.50 59.38
CA ALA A 15 -33.84 -21.88 58.06
C ALA A 15 -32.49 -22.15 57.41
N ALA A 16 -32.46 -23.19 56.59
CA ALA A 16 -31.31 -23.38 55.66
C ALA A 16 -31.34 -22.32 54.58
N ALA A 17 -30.61 -21.22 54.76
CA ALA A 17 -30.30 -20.26 53.70
C ALA A 17 -29.37 -20.95 52.70
N ALA A 18 -29.97 -21.45 51.61
CA ALA A 18 -29.20 -21.90 50.46
C ALA A 18 -28.54 -20.66 49.81
N LEU A 19 -27.29 -20.36 50.15
CA LEU A 19 -26.44 -19.45 49.44
C LEU A 19 -26.12 -20.09 48.07
N ILE A 20 -26.90 -19.78 47.07
CA ILE A 20 -26.55 -20.08 45.69
C ILE A 20 -25.38 -19.15 45.36
N LEU A 21 -24.15 -19.66 45.52
CA LEU A 21 -22.97 -19.09 44.87
C LEU A 21 -23.17 -19.23 43.37
N THR A 22 -23.74 -18.21 42.72
CA THR A 22 -23.60 -18.00 41.29
C THR A 22 -22.12 -17.72 41.03
N ILE A 23 -21.35 -18.79 40.81
CA ILE A 23 -20.05 -18.68 40.18
C ILE A 23 -20.35 -18.13 38.78
N GLY A 24 -20.29 -16.80 38.68
CA GLY A 24 -20.22 -16.14 37.38
C GLY A 24 -18.97 -16.65 36.68
N VAL A 25 -19.13 -17.67 35.87
CA VAL A 25 -18.12 -18.02 34.88
C VAL A 25 -18.05 -16.79 33.98
N SER A 26 -17.15 -15.86 34.34
CA SER A 26 -16.70 -14.88 33.43
C SER A 26 -16.13 -15.66 32.23
N GLN A 27 -16.95 -15.88 31.22
CA GLN A 27 -16.40 -16.21 29.90
C GLN A 27 -15.43 -15.10 29.64
N GLN A 28 -14.15 -15.32 29.89
CA GLN A 28 -13.10 -14.52 29.27
C GLN A 28 -13.35 -14.67 27.78
N ALA A 29 -14.03 -13.68 27.21
CA ALA A 29 -14.07 -13.52 25.78
C ALA A 29 -12.60 -13.53 25.38
N HIS A 30 -12.12 -14.64 24.84
CA HIS A 30 -10.79 -14.68 24.28
C HIS A 30 -10.75 -13.53 23.26
N ALA A 31 -9.98 -12.51 23.59
CA ALA A 31 -9.78 -11.39 22.69
C ALA A 31 -9.37 -11.98 21.34
N GLN A 32 -10.15 -11.69 20.31
CA GLN A 32 -9.85 -12.17 18.97
C GLN A 32 -8.44 -11.72 18.59
N THR A 33 -7.59 -12.64 18.17
CA THR A 33 -6.24 -12.34 17.69
C THR A 33 -6.08 -12.78 16.24
N TYR A 34 -5.34 -12.02 15.47
CA TYR A 34 -5.07 -12.26 14.06
C TYR A 34 -3.56 -12.38 13.82
N ASN A 35 -3.17 -13.38 13.05
CA ASN A 35 -1.82 -13.52 12.50
C ASN A 35 -1.94 -13.51 10.98
N LEU A 36 -1.92 -12.31 10.40
CA LEU A 36 -2.15 -12.13 8.98
C LEU A 36 -0.85 -11.93 8.23
N THR A 37 -0.79 -12.44 7.02
CA THR A 37 0.25 -12.14 6.04
C THR A 37 -0.26 -11.09 5.08
N LEU A 38 0.42 -9.95 5.03
CA LEU A 38 0.19 -8.86 4.06
C LEU A 38 1.21 -8.95 2.93
N CYS A 39 0.78 -9.32 1.73
CA CYS A 39 1.61 -9.23 0.55
C CYS A 39 1.81 -7.75 0.14
N GLY A 40 3.06 -7.32 0.15
CA GLY A 40 3.49 -5.97 -0.20
C GLY A 40 4.27 -5.90 -1.50
N ALA A 41 5.40 -5.19 -1.50
CA ALA A 41 6.28 -5.05 -2.67
C ALA A 41 7.75 -4.98 -2.27
N SER A 42 8.54 -4.16 -2.98
CA SER A 42 9.97 -3.99 -2.74
C SER A 42 10.29 -3.50 -1.33
N PRO A 43 11.36 -3.99 -0.70
CA PRO A 43 11.89 -3.40 0.52
C PRO A 43 12.23 -1.91 0.30
N GLY A 44 12.03 -1.09 1.35
CA GLY A 44 12.31 0.35 1.31
C GLY A 44 11.39 1.16 0.41
N GLY A 45 10.33 0.55 -0.14
CA GLY A 45 9.30 1.23 -0.90
C GLY A 45 8.13 1.70 -0.03
N LEU A 46 7.22 2.45 -0.64
CA LEU A 46 6.04 3.03 0.00
C LEU A 46 5.20 2.01 0.79
N TRP A 47 5.00 0.82 0.24
CA TRP A 47 4.12 -0.18 0.87
C TRP A 47 4.69 -0.80 2.16
N THR A 48 6.00 -0.71 2.38
CA THR A 48 6.60 -1.09 3.67
C THR A 48 6.07 -0.19 4.80
N LEU A 49 5.95 1.12 4.53
CA LEU A 49 5.38 2.08 5.49
C LEU A 49 3.90 1.81 5.75
N LEU A 50 3.11 1.59 4.68
CA LEU A 50 1.68 1.27 4.80
C LEU A 50 1.46 -0.03 5.56
N GLY A 51 2.30 -1.05 5.32
CA GLY A 51 2.24 -2.31 6.06
C GLY A 51 2.42 -2.11 7.57
N ALA A 52 3.35 -1.24 7.97
CA ALA A 52 3.54 -0.90 9.38
C ALA A 52 2.32 -0.17 9.98
N GLY A 53 1.68 0.73 9.22
CA GLY A 53 0.45 1.42 9.65
C GLY A 53 -0.74 0.46 9.80
N ILE A 54 -0.90 -0.47 8.86
CA ILE A 54 -1.95 -1.50 8.91
C ILE A 54 -1.73 -2.42 10.13
N ASP A 55 -0.50 -2.87 10.37
CA ASP A 55 -0.15 -3.68 11.53
C ASP A 55 -0.45 -2.94 12.85
N ALA A 56 -0.08 -1.66 12.94
CA ALA A 56 -0.35 -0.82 14.10
C ALA A 56 -1.86 -0.68 14.36
N ALA A 57 -2.66 -0.39 13.34
CA ALA A 57 -4.11 -0.26 13.44
C ALA A 57 -4.77 -1.57 13.91
N VAL A 58 -4.37 -2.71 13.34
CA VAL A 58 -4.90 -4.02 13.72
C VAL A 58 -4.48 -4.41 15.15
N LYS A 59 -3.23 -4.21 15.53
CA LYS A 59 -2.74 -4.45 16.90
C LYS A 59 -3.48 -3.63 17.94
N LYS A 60 -3.81 -2.39 17.61
CA LYS A 60 -4.50 -1.48 18.53
C LYS A 60 -5.93 -1.91 18.81
N SER A 61 -6.64 -2.38 17.77
CA SER A 61 -8.00 -2.90 17.90
C SER A 61 -8.03 -4.33 18.48
N PHE A 62 -7.01 -5.14 18.15
CA PHE A 62 -6.92 -6.55 18.51
C PHE A 62 -5.54 -6.86 19.13
N PRO A 63 -5.36 -6.58 20.44
CA PRO A 63 -4.09 -6.80 21.14
C PRO A 63 -3.61 -8.25 21.01
N GLY A 64 -2.32 -8.43 20.72
CA GLY A 64 -1.71 -9.72 20.43
C GLY A 64 -1.75 -10.15 18.96
N SER A 65 -2.45 -9.40 18.11
CA SER A 65 -2.46 -9.64 16.66
C SER A 65 -1.18 -9.16 16.00
N THR A 66 -0.89 -9.70 14.79
CA THR A 66 0.20 -9.28 13.93
C THR A 66 -0.26 -9.25 12.47
N VAL A 67 0.22 -8.25 11.72
CA VAL A 67 0.14 -8.22 10.27
C VAL A 67 1.55 -8.22 9.72
N THR A 68 2.02 -9.40 9.33
CA THR A 68 3.38 -9.58 8.83
C THR A 68 3.49 -9.13 7.38
N TYR A 69 4.29 -8.10 7.14
CA TYR A 69 4.59 -7.64 5.78
C TYR A 69 5.49 -8.62 5.06
N GLN A 70 5.01 -9.18 3.95
CA GLN A 70 5.78 -10.05 3.07
C GLN A 70 6.17 -9.29 1.80
N THR A 71 7.46 -9.22 1.51
CA THR A 71 7.97 -8.65 0.26
C THR A 71 7.59 -9.55 -0.92
N SER A 72 7.30 -8.94 -2.06
CA SER A 72 6.94 -9.64 -3.29
C SER A 72 7.49 -8.93 -4.53
N GLY A 73 7.10 -9.39 -5.70
CA GLY A 73 7.37 -8.73 -6.97
C GLY A 73 6.57 -7.44 -7.18
N GLY A 74 5.51 -7.20 -6.40
CA GLY A 74 4.59 -6.07 -6.53
C GLY A 74 3.15 -6.51 -6.79
N GLY A 75 2.27 -5.57 -7.14
CA GLY A 75 0.84 -5.82 -7.17
C GLY A 75 0.40 -6.86 -8.19
N LEU A 76 1.01 -6.94 -9.39
CA LEU A 76 0.72 -8.03 -10.32
C LEU A 76 1.03 -9.41 -9.71
N ALA A 77 2.15 -9.52 -8.99
CA ALA A 77 2.47 -10.75 -8.27
C ALA A 77 1.48 -10.98 -7.12
N ASN A 78 1.06 -9.93 -6.41
CA ASN A 78 0.14 -10.01 -5.28
C ASN A 78 -1.25 -10.50 -5.68
N VAL A 79 -1.74 -10.14 -6.87
CA VAL A 79 -2.98 -10.71 -7.42
C VAL A 79 -2.92 -12.24 -7.45
N GLY A 80 -1.81 -12.80 -7.97
CA GLY A 80 -1.59 -14.24 -7.97
C GLY A 80 -1.42 -14.83 -6.57
N LEU A 81 -0.57 -14.22 -5.74
CA LEU A 81 -0.31 -14.68 -4.37
C LEU A 81 -1.58 -14.71 -3.52
N LEU A 82 -2.43 -13.67 -3.64
CA LEU A 82 -3.70 -13.61 -2.93
C LEU A 82 -4.67 -14.68 -3.46
N ASN A 83 -4.77 -14.84 -4.79
CA ASN A 83 -5.57 -15.89 -5.42
C ASN A 83 -5.16 -17.29 -4.95
N ASP A 84 -3.86 -17.54 -4.83
CA ASP A 84 -3.27 -18.82 -4.43
C ASP A 84 -3.22 -19.03 -2.91
N LYS A 85 -3.87 -18.15 -2.12
CA LYS A 85 -3.92 -18.20 -0.65
C LYS A 85 -2.54 -18.16 0.02
N LYS A 86 -1.59 -17.43 -0.59
CA LYS A 86 -0.24 -17.22 -0.03
C LYS A 86 -0.17 -15.99 0.87
N CYS A 87 -1.21 -15.14 0.83
CA CYS A 87 -1.42 -14.01 1.71
C CYS A 87 -2.89 -13.98 2.14
N ASP A 88 -3.15 -13.38 3.29
CA ASP A 88 -4.51 -13.13 3.78
C ASP A 88 -5.07 -11.84 3.20
N ILE A 89 -4.21 -10.82 3.11
CA ILE A 89 -4.49 -9.51 2.53
C ILE A 89 -3.33 -9.06 1.65
N ALA A 90 -3.58 -8.15 0.73
CA ALA A 90 -2.55 -7.66 -0.19
C ALA A 90 -2.75 -6.20 -0.57
N ILE A 91 -1.66 -5.45 -0.72
CA ILE A 91 -1.68 -4.14 -1.37
C ILE A 91 -1.50 -4.35 -2.86
N ILE A 92 -2.39 -3.79 -3.67
CA ILE A 92 -2.38 -3.90 -5.14
C ILE A 92 -2.77 -2.53 -5.69
N HIS A 93 -2.10 -2.06 -6.75
CA HIS A 93 -2.53 -0.84 -7.43
C HIS A 93 -3.81 -1.08 -8.23
N ASP A 94 -4.59 -0.02 -8.40
CA ASP A 94 -5.88 -0.07 -9.08
C ASP A 94 -5.76 -0.67 -10.49
N ALA A 95 -4.79 -0.22 -11.27
CA ALA A 95 -4.58 -0.73 -12.63
C ALA A 95 -4.13 -2.21 -12.65
N GLU A 96 -3.35 -2.66 -11.67
CA GLU A 96 -2.96 -4.07 -11.53
C GLU A 96 -4.16 -4.95 -11.17
N ALA A 97 -5.02 -4.49 -10.26
CA ALA A 97 -6.26 -5.18 -9.90
C ALA A 97 -7.21 -5.25 -11.10
N LYS A 98 -7.35 -4.15 -11.86
CA LYS A 98 -8.13 -4.10 -13.11
C LYS A 98 -7.61 -5.11 -14.13
N ALA A 99 -6.30 -5.15 -14.34
CA ALA A 99 -5.68 -6.11 -15.24
C ALA A 99 -5.93 -7.56 -14.80
N GLY A 100 -5.81 -7.84 -13.51
CA GLY A 100 -6.09 -9.17 -12.95
C GLY A 100 -7.54 -9.60 -13.16
N VAL A 101 -8.49 -8.76 -12.81
CA VAL A 101 -9.94 -9.06 -12.96
C VAL A 101 -10.33 -9.22 -14.43
N ALA A 102 -9.73 -8.43 -15.32
CA ALA A 102 -10.00 -8.53 -16.76
C ALA A 102 -9.23 -9.65 -17.46
N GLY A 103 -8.31 -10.33 -16.79
CA GLY A 103 -7.44 -11.35 -17.39
C GLY A 103 -6.47 -10.80 -18.44
N LEU A 104 -6.11 -9.50 -18.32
CA LEU A 104 -5.15 -8.88 -19.21
C LEU A 104 -3.72 -9.34 -18.89
N PRO A 105 -2.79 -9.34 -19.85
CA PRO A 105 -1.41 -9.71 -19.58
C PRO A 105 -0.83 -8.99 -18.35
N PRO A 106 -0.07 -9.70 -17.48
CA PRO A 106 0.49 -11.04 -17.68
C PRO A 106 -0.44 -12.20 -17.27
N PHE A 107 -1.69 -11.94 -16.92
CA PHE A 107 -2.67 -12.97 -16.55
C PHE A 107 -3.14 -13.74 -17.78
N LYS A 108 -3.38 -15.04 -17.62
CA LYS A 108 -3.87 -15.92 -18.70
C LYS A 108 -5.39 -16.03 -18.73
N ALA A 109 -6.05 -15.62 -17.65
CA ALA A 109 -7.49 -15.65 -17.47
C ALA A 109 -7.89 -14.63 -16.39
N PRO A 110 -9.17 -14.21 -16.36
CA PRO A 110 -9.69 -13.35 -15.29
C PRO A 110 -9.47 -13.96 -13.90
N VAL A 111 -9.06 -13.11 -12.95
CA VAL A 111 -8.92 -13.44 -11.53
C VAL A 111 -10.13 -12.82 -10.81
N ASP A 112 -11.14 -13.63 -10.56
CA ASP A 112 -12.40 -13.18 -9.97
C ASP A 112 -12.45 -13.26 -8.43
N SER A 113 -11.36 -13.72 -7.82
CA SER A 113 -11.26 -13.90 -6.36
C SER A 113 -11.03 -12.62 -5.56
N LEU A 114 -10.70 -11.50 -6.20
CA LEU A 114 -10.38 -10.25 -5.52
C LEU A 114 -11.62 -9.54 -4.96
N ALA A 115 -11.50 -8.99 -3.75
CA ALA A 115 -12.46 -8.07 -3.15
C ALA A 115 -11.73 -6.96 -2.41
N THR A 116 -12.19 -5.72 -2.55
CA THR A 116 -11.57 -4.55 -1.92
C THR A 116 -11.89 -4.51 -0.42
N ILE A 117 -10.90 -4.20 0.41
CA ILE A 117 -11.05 -3.84 1.82
C ILE A 117 -11.13 -2.32 1.95
N ALA A 118 -10.16 -1.59 1.39
CA ALA A 118 -10.09 -0.14 1.50
C ALA A 118 -9.25 0.48 0.36
N GLN A 119 -9.62 1.68 -0.10
CA GLN A 119 -8.70 2.55 -0.84
C GLN A 119 -7.63 3.07 0.13
N LEU A 120 -6.35 2.99 -0.23
CA LEU A 120 -5.25 3.44 0.64
C LEU A 120 -4.76 4.83 0.25
N TYR A 121 -4.61 5.10 -1.03
CA TYR A 121 -4.17 6.40 -1.56
C TYR A 121 -4.44 6.50 -3.07
N THR A 122 -4.42 7.75 -3.59
CA THR A 122 -4.52 8.04 -5.03
C THR A 122 -3.44 9.01 -5.52
N TRP A 123 -2.41 9.28 -4.70
CA TRP A 123 -1.42 10.36 -4.89
C TRP A 123 0.03 9.90 -4.69
N ALA A 124 0.42 8.77 -5.25
CA ALA A 124 1.82 8.37 -5.26
C ALA A 124 2.44 8.70 -6.63
N PRO A 125 3.14 9.85 -6.76
CA PRO A 125 3.65 10.29 -8.05
C PRO A 125 4.80 9.41 -8.54
N MET A 126 4.84 9.23 -9.84
CA MET A 126 6.01 8.74 -10.55
C MET A 126 7.06 9.84 -10.54
N GLN A 127 8.24 9.57 -10.03
CA GLN A 127 9.31 10.55 -9.89
C GLN A 127 10.50 10.15 -10.76
N ILE A 128 10.90 11.03 -11.66
CA ILE A 128 12.07 10.89 -12.54
C ILE A 128 13.18 11.72 -11.91
N ILE A 129 14.04 11.08 -11.14
CA ILE A 129 15.08 11.74 -10.34
C ILE A 129 16.45 11.40 -10.92
N GLY A 130 17.29 12.41 -11.10
CA GLY A 130 18.67 12.26 -11.56
C GLY A 130 19.68 13.05 -10.74
N SER A 131 20.95 12.78 -10.95
CA SER A 131 21.96 13.68 -10.42
C SER A 131 21.88 15.03 -11.13
N LYS A 132 21.93 16.12 -10.37
CA LYS A 132 21.84 17.48 -10.89
C LYS A 132 22.96 17.78 -11.90
N SER A 133 24.16 17.25 -11.66
CA SER A 133 25.28 17.40 -12.60
C SER A 133 24.98 16.73 -13.95
N TYR A 134 24.52 15.47 -13.95
CA TYR A 134 24.20 14.76 -15.18
C TYR A 134 23.10 15.48 -15.98
N ILE A 135 22.03 15.90 -15.32
CA ILE A 135 20.92 16.63 -15.94
C ILE A 135 21.42 17.93 -16.57
N ALA A 136 22.26 18.69 -15.86
CA ALA A 136 22.81 19.97 -16.33
C ALA A 136 23.80 19.79 -17.49
N GLU A 137 24.75 18.85 -17.37
CA GLU A 137 25.77 18.58 -18.39
C GLU A 137 25.15 18.13 -19.73
N ASN A 138 24.04 17.40 -19.67
CA ASN A 138 23.31 16.95 -20.85
C ASN A 138 22.20 17.91 -21.28
N GLY A 139 21.98 19.01 -20.54
CA GLY A 139 20.97 20.01 -20.83
C GLY A 139 19.56 19.41 -20.89
N LEU A 140 19.23 18.50 -19.93
CA LEU A 140 17.91 17.88 -19.85
C LEU A 140 16.91 18.82 -19.17
N THR A 141 15.77 19.00 -19.81
CA THR A 141 14.65 19.82 -19.29
C THR A 141 13.39 18.99 -19.10
N SER A 142 13.29 17.86 -19.80
CA SER A 142 12.21 16.88 -19.66
C SER A 142 12.72 15.47 -20.00
N LEU A 143 11.87 14.46 -19.81
CA LEU A 143 12.18 13.06 -20.14
C LEU A 143 12.42 12.88 -21.65
N GLU A 144 11.72 13.66 -22.49
CA GLU A 144 11.76 13.59 -23.95
C GLU A 144 13.12 14.03 -24.52
N ASP A 145 13.90 14.82 -23.78
CA ASP A 145 15.23 15.23 -24.19
C ASP A 145 16.19 14.04 -24.36
N ILE A 146 15.95 12.95 -23.66
CA ILE A 146 16.72 11.71 -23.78
C ILE A 146 16.61 11.16 -25.21
N ALA A 147 15.40 11.12 -25.77
CA ALA A 147 15.16 10.68 -27.14
C ALA A 147 15.69 11.69 -28.15
N ALA A 148 15.41 12.98 -27.95
CA ALA A 148 15.82 14.04 -28.85
C ALA A 148 17.34 14.08 -29.05
N LYS A 149 18.10 13.76 -28.00
CA LYS A 149 19.56 13.77 -27.99
C LYS A 149 20.18 12.39 -28.16
N LYS A 150 19.37 11.30 -28.19
CA LYS A 150 19.82 9.90 -28.24
C LYS A 150 20.87 9.61 -27.17
N LEU A 151 20.58 9.99 -25.92
CA LEU A 151 21.53 9.92 -24.84
C LEU A 151 21.78 8.48 -24.35
N PRO A 152 23.03 8.07 -24.14
CA PRO A 152 23.38 6.78 -23.55
C PRO A 152 23.18 6.78 -22.03
N VAL A 153 21.97 7.12 -21.58
CA VAL A 153 21.60 7.25 -20.17
C VAL A 153 21.47 5.89 -19.48
N ARG A 154 21.91 5.80 -18.22
CA ARG A 154 21.69 4.63 -17.39
C ARG A 154 20.51 4.90 -16.47
N ILE A 155 19.41 4.18 -16.70
CA ILE A 155 18.16 4.34 -15.93
C ILE A 155 17.92 3.11 -15.07
N VAL A 156 17.50 3.31 -13.82
CA VAL A 156 17.02 2.24 -12.97
C VAL A 156 15.52 2.39 -12.69
N LEU A 157 14.76 1.34 -13.03
CA LEU A 157 13.33 1.21 -12.78
C LEU A 157 13.04 0.25 -11.63
N ASN A 158 11.80 0.18 -11.17
CA ASN A 158 11.39 -0.78 -10.17
C ASN A 158 11.43 -2.23 -10.72
N ARG A 159 11.30 -3.23 -9.84
CA ARG A 159 11.38 -4.65 -10.20
C ARG A 159 10.22 -5.09 -11.11
N ARG A 160 10.43 -6.17 -11.85
CA ARG A 160 9.38 -6.82 -12.64
C ARG A 160 8.26 -7.31 -11.72
N GLY A 161 7.03 -7.31 -12.21
CA GLY A 161 5.84 -7.70 -11.43
C GLY A 161 5.17 -6.54 -10.68
N ASN A 162 5.69 -5.31 -10.84
CA ASN A 162 5.14 -4.10 -10.27
C ASN A 162 4.75 -3.13 -11.39
N ILE A 163 3.55 -2.54 -11.30
CA ILE A 163 3.06 -1.57 -12.29
C ILE A 163 3.98 -0.34 -12.38
N VAL A 164 4.63 0.07 -11.30
CA VAL A 164 5.55 1.21 -11.29
C VAL A 164 6.65 1.04 -12.33
N ARG A 165 7.17 -0.19 -12.51
CA ARG A 165 8.09 -0.50 -13.60
C ARG A 165 7.40 -0.35 -14.95
N ALA A 166 6.22 -0.92 -15.13
CA ALA A 166 5.52 -0.90 -16.41
C ALA A 166 5.12 0.53 -16.82
N VAL A 167 4.64 1.34 -15.87
CA VAL A 167 4.36 2.76 -16.10
C VAL A 167 5.65 3.53 -16.41
N GLY A 168 6.75 3.26 -15.72
CA GLY A 168 8.06 3.87 -16.03
C GLY A 168 8.53 3.53 -17.46
N GLU A 169 8.39 2.27 -17.90
CA GLU A 169 8.67 1.87 -19.28
C GLU A 169 7.71 2.55 -20.29
N ALA A 170 6.42 2.65 -19.95
CA ALA A 170 5.44 3.35 -20.78
C ALA A 170 5.77 4.84 -20.92
N MET A 171 6.23 5.49 -19.83
CA MET A 171 6.70 6.88 -19.87
C MET A 171 7.90 7.02 -20.81
N LEU A 172 8.89 6.13 -20.71
CA LEU A 172 10.05 6.12 -21.62
C LEU A 172 9.63 5.88 -23.08
N ASN A 173 8.77 4.91 -23.33
CA ASN A 173 8.24 4.62 -24.66
C ASN A 173 7.49 5.83 -25.25
N ALA A 174 6.60 6.44 -24.47
CA ALA A 174 5.80 7.60 -24.88
C ALA A 174 6.68 8.83 -25.16
N ALA A 175 7.79 8.98 -24.43
CA ALA A 175 8.81 10.02 -24.63
C ALA A 175 9.75 9.72 -25.82
N GLY A 176 9.62 8.56 -26.48
CA GLY A 176 10.46 8.17 -27.63
C GLY A 176 11.81 7.57 -27.25
N ALA A 177 12.03 7.23 -25.98
CA ALA A 177 13.27 6.65 -25.44
C ALA A 177 12.98 5.27 -24.83
N SER A 178 12.49 4.32 -25.64
CA SER A 178 12.24 2.96 -25.16
C SER A 178 13.52 2.34 -24.55
N PRO A 179 13.41 1.34 -23.66
CA PRO A 179 14.57 0.63 -23.15
C PRO A 179 15.52 0.15 -24.26
N LYS A 180 14.96 -0.34 -25.38
CA LYS A 180 15.74 -0.79 -26.55
C LYS A 180 16.44 0.37 -27.25
N ASP A 181 15.78 1.52 -27.38
CA ASP A 181 16.39 2.71 -27.97
C ASP A 181 17.56 3.19 -27.11
N ILE A 182 17.36 3.31 -25.80
CA ILE A 182 18.42 3.69 -24.84
C ILE A 182 19.62 2.73 -24.93
N GLU A 183 19.38 1.43 -24.98
CA GLU A 183 20.42 0.41 -25.18
C GLU A 183 21.15 0.58 -26.51
N SER A 184 20.40 0.90 -27.60
CA SER A 184 20.99 1.15 -28.91
C SER A 184 21.87 2.40 -28.98
N TRP A 185 21.62 3.37 -28.09
CA TRP A 185 22.45 4.59 -27.94
C TRP A 185 23.64 4.39 -27.00
N GLY A 186 23.82 3.18 -26.44
CA GLY A 186 24.92 2.84 -25.53
C GLY A 186 24.60 3.03 -24.04
N GLY A 187 23.34 3.32 -23.70
CA GLY A 187 22.86 3.39 -22.34
C GLY A 187 22.38 2.05 -21.79
N SER A 188 21.64 2.06 -20.70
CA SER A 188 21.06 0.84 -20.11
C SER A 188 19.81 1.14 -19.30
N VAL A 189 18.88 0.17 -19.25
CA VAL A 189 17.74 0.19 -18.35
C VAL A 189 17.81 -1.05 -17.45
N THR A 190 17.95 -0.83 -16.15
CA THR A 190 18.07 -1.87 -15.14
C THR A 190 16.86 -1.87 -14.20
N TYR A 191 16.69 -2.96 -13.45
CA TYR A 191 15.52 -3.17 -12.58
C TYR A 191 15.98 -3.53 -11.18
N ALA A 192 15.54 -2.76 -10.18
CA ALA A 192 15.97 -2.92 -8.79
C ALA A 192 14.86 -2.61 -7.80
N ALA A 193 14.97 -3.12 -6.58
CA ALA A 193 14.10 -2.72 -5.48
C ALA A 193 14.28 -1.24 -5.15
N SER A 194 13.29 -0.61 -4.50
CA SER A 194 13.33 0.83 -4.24
C SER A 194 14.57 1.30 -3.45
N ASN A 195 15.03 0.52 -2.46
CA ASN A 195 16.28 0.82 -1.74
C ASN A 195 17.51 0.66 -2.64
N GLU A 196 17.56 -0.39 -3.47
CA GLU A 196 18.68 -0.65 -4.38
C GLU A 196 18.81 0.42 -5.48
N GLN A 197 17.69 1.06 -5.87
CA GLN A 197 17.73 2.18 -6.82
C GLN A 197 18.52 3.35 -6.26
N GLY A 198 18.30 3.71 -4.98
CA GLY A 198 19.08 4.74 -4.30
C GLY A 198 20.56 4.38 -4.22
N ASP A 199 20.88 3.11 -3.96
CA ASP A 199 22.28 2.63 -3.94
C ASP A 199 22.94 2.78 -5.30
N GLN A 200 22.25 2.41 -6.39
CA GLN A 200 22.78 2.56 -7.75
C GLN A 200 23.03 4.03 -8.12
N MET A 201 22.20 4.96 -7.67
CA MET A 201 22.40 6.39 -7.86
C MET A 201 23.61 6.88 -7.07
N ARG A 202 23.73 6.52 -5.79
CA ARG A 202 24.89 6.91 -4.94
C ARG A 202 26.22 6.38 -5.49
N ASP A 203 26.21 5.15 -5.98
CA ASP A 203 27.39 4.48 -6.54
C ASP A 203 27.68 4.93 -7.98
N ARG A 204 26.92 5.89 -8.53
CA ARG A 204 27.03 6.35 -9.93
C ARG A 204 26.90 5.22 -10.95
N ARG A 205 26.15 4.18 -10.63
CA ARG A 205 25.79 3.09 -11.53
C ARG A 205 24.52 3.38 -12.33
N ALA A 206 23.71 4.33 -11.89
CA ALA A 206 22.58 4.90 -12.60
C ALA A 206 22.65 6.42 -12.62
N ASP A 207 22.21 7.03 -13.72
CA ASP A 207 22.15 8.48 -13.92
C ASP A 207 20.75 9.01 -13.55
N LEU A 208 19.72 8.21 -13.81
CA LEU A 208 18.34 8.48 -13.46
C LEU A 208 17.69 7.28 -12.79
N MET A 209 16.78 7.55 -11.86
CA MET A 209 15.83 6.57 -11.34
C MET A 209 14.40 6.99 -11.64
N ILE A 210 13.51 6.03 -11.94
CA ILE A 210 12.07 6.27 -12.06
C ILE A 210 11.36 5.34 -11.10
N ASN A 211 10.63 5.93 -10.15
CA ASN A 211 9.90 5.18 -9.13
C ASN A 211 8.66 5.96 -8.69
N SER A 212 7.65 5.26 -8.17
CA SER A 212 6.51 5.87 -7.50
C SER A 212 6.71 5.78 -5.99
N LEU A 213 6.84 6.94 -5.38
CA LEU A 213 7.02 7.12 -3.94
C LEU A 213 6.27 8.39 -3.52
N PHE A 214 5.84 8.49 -2.28
CA PHE A 214 5.32 9.76 -1.78
C PHE A 214 6.37 10.86 -1.86
N VAL A 215 5.92 12.07 -2.10
CA VAL A 215 6.78 13.24 -1.99
C VAL A 215 7.42 13.27 -0.60
N ASN A 216 8.72 13.55 -0.53
CA ASN A 216 9.53 13.50 0.69
C ASN A 216 9.66 12.11 1.34
N HIS A 217 9.50 11.04 0.56
CA HIS A 217 9.79 9.69 1.05
C HIS A 217 11.22 9.58 1.59
N SER A 218 11.40 8.82 2.68
CA SER A 218 12.70 8.70 3.37
C SER A 218 13.84 8.29 2.46
N SER A 219 13.61 7.33 1.54
CA SER A 219 14.62 6.88 0.57
C SER A 219 15.12 8.01 -0.35
N ILE A 220 14.23 8.94 -0.76
CA ILE A 220 14.62 10.08 -1.60
C ILE A 220 15.38 11.11 -0.78
N ARG A 221 14.96 11.39 0.46
CA ARG A 221 15.69 12.29 1.36
C ARG A 221 17.09 11.77 1.70
N GLU A 222 17.19 10.46 1.91
CA GLU A 222 18.46 9.77 2.16
C GLU A 222 19.37 9.87 0.92
N LEU A 223 18.84 9.66 -0.28
CA LEU A 223 19.60 9.87 -1.52
C LEU A 223 20.02 11.32 -1.67
N ALA A 224 19.13 12.29 -1.42
CA ALA A 224 19.43 13.73 -1.51
C ALA A 224 20.51 14.20 -0.52
N SER A 225 20.72 13.49 0.59
CA SER A 225 21.80 13.80 1.53
C SER A 225 23.19 13.40 1.01
N ALA A 226 23.24 12.55 -0.01
CA ALA A 226 24.48 12.01 -0.58
C ALA A 226 24.73 12.46 -2.03
N VAL A 227 23.69 12.86 -2.75
CA VAL A 227 23.76 13.25 -4.17
C VAL A 227 22.94 14.51 -4.39
N ASP A 228 23.50 15.51 -5.04
CA ASP A 228 22.73 16.66 -5.52
C ASP A 228 21.75 16.18 -6.59
N LEU A 229 20.46 16.32 -6.32
CA LEU A 229 19.38 15.81 -7.15
C LEU A 229 18.70 16.90 -7.97
N ALA A 230 18.14 16.49 -9.11
CA ALA A 230 17.15 17.25 -9.88
C ALA A 230 16.08 16.28 -10.38
N MET A 231 14.91 16.84 -10.72
CA MET A 231 13.77 16.09 -11.21
C MET A 231 13.42 16.51 -12.64
N LEU A 232 13.06 15.55 -13.47
CA LEU A 232 12.59 15.81 -14.83
C LEU A 232 11.06 15.69 -14.90
N PRO A 233 10.37 16.66 -15.53
CA PRO A 233 8.97 16.49 -15.90
C PRO A 233 8.84 15.60 -17.14
N ILE A 234 7.59 15.24 -17.45
CA ILE A 234 7.17 14.75 -18.75
C ILE A 234 6.34 15.83 -19.46
N THR A 235 6.22 15.72 -20.79
CA THR A 235 5.31 16.59 -21.55
C THR A 235 3.84 16.16 -21.35
N PRO A 236 2.87 17.08 -21.57
CA PRO A 236 1.45 16.72 -21.57
C PRO A 236 1.12 15.60 -22.56
N GLU A 237 1.78 15.55 -23.71
CA GLU A 237 1.59 14.50 -24.72
C GLU A 237 2.00 13.13 -24.21
N THR A 238 3.16 13.05 -23.54
CA THR A 238 3.62 11.82 -22.89
C THR A 238 2.64 11.40 -21.78
N ALA A 239 2.19 12.35 -20.97
CA ALA A 239 1.21 12.07 -19.92
C ALA A 239 -0.07 11.47 -20.50
N GLN A 240 -0.67 12.09 -21.52
CA GLN A 240 -1.93 11.62 -22.13
C GLN A 240 -1.81 10.22 -22.73
N LYS A 241 -0.69 9.89 -23.40
CA LYS A 241 -0.46 8.54 -23.93
C LYS A 241 -0.46 7.49 -22.82
N VAL A 242 0.27 7.74 -21.74
CA VAL A 242 0.38 6.77 -20.62
C VAL A 242 -0.92 6.66 -19.84
N ILE A 243 -1.64 7.77 -19.61
CA ILE A 243 -2.97 7.78 -18.98
C ILE A 243 -3.94 6.89 -19.76
N GLY A 244 -3.97 7.03 -21.10
CA GLY A 244 -4.84 6.22 -21.97
C GLY A 244 -4.52 4.72 -21.93
N GLU A 245 -3.24 4.36 -21.74
CA GLU A 245 -2.79 2.97 -21.65
C GLU A 245 -3.10 2.32 -20.30
N TRP A 246 -2.89 3.06 -19.20
CA TRP A 246 -2.88 2.50 -17.85
C TRP A 246 -4.08 2.90 -16.98
N ASP A 247 -4.96 3.79 -17.46
CA ASP A 247 -6.09 4.32 -16.68
C ASP A 247 -5.64 4.90 -15.33
N ILE A 248 -4.55 5.64 -15.36
CA ILE A 248 -3.98 6.40 -14.23
C ILE A 248 -4.19 7.89 -14.44
N GLN A 249 -3.68 8.74 -13.57
CA GLN A 249 -3.91 10.18 -13.64
C GLN A 249 -2.60 10.95 -13.72
N ASP A 250 -2.66 12.18 -14.25
CA ASP A 250 -1.58 13.15 -14.12
C ASP A 250 -1.46 13.64 -12.67
N PHE A 251 -0.28 14.12 -12.35
CA PHE A 251 0.07 14.68 -11.05
C PHE A 251 1.09 15.80 -11.21
N THR A 252 1.02 16.81 -10.37
CA THR A 252 2.03 17.86 -10.30
C THR A 252 2.70 17.85 -8.93
N ILE A 253 3.98 17.47 -8.89
CA ILE A 253 4.82 17.70 -7.70
C ILE A 253 5.13 19.19 -7.68
N LYS A 254 4.77 19.87 -6.58
CA LYS A 254 4.87 21.32 -6.48
C LYS A 254 6.30 21.78 -6.24
N ALA A 255 6.59 22.98 -6.71
CA ALA A 255 7.80 23.68 -6.33
C ALA A 255 7.92 23.74 -4.80
N ASN A 256 9.13 23.47 -4.30
CA ASN A 256 9.47 23.41 -2.89
C ASN A 256 8.84 22.26 -2.08
N ASP A 257 8.19 21.29 -2.75
CA ASP A 257 7.85 20.00 -2.12
C ASP A 257 9.12 19.23 -1.71
N TYR A 258 10.23 19.50 -2.39
CA TYR A 258 11.60 19.15 -2.00
C TYR A 258 12.46 20.41 -1.95
N ASP A 259 13.32 20.54 -0.96
CA ASP A 259 14.20 21.71 -0.79
C ASP A 259 15.13 21.96 -2.01
N TRP A 260 15.38 20.91 -2.82
CA TRP A 260 16.23 20.95 -4.00
C TRP A 260 15.45 21.09 -5.33
N ASN A 261 14.10 21.17 -5.28
CA ASN A 261 13.24 21.32 -6.46
C ASN A 261 12.46 22.64 -6.39
N ASP A 262 12.78 23.58 -7.25
CA ASP A 262 12.22 24.94 -7.30
C ASP A 262 11.12 25.13 -8.36
N LYS A 263 10.69 24.03 -9.02
CA LYS A 263 9.72 24.04 -10.13
C LYS A 263 8.59 23.06 -9.93
N ASP A 264 7.44 23.38 -10.50
CA ASP A 264 6.35 22.42 -10.66
C ASP A 264 6.78 21.34 -11.67
N ILE A 265 6.60 20.08 -11.31
CA ILE A 265 6.97 18.90 -12.11
C ILE A 265 5.71 18.15 -12.52
N LEU A 266 5.34 18.21 -13.79
CA LEU A 266 4.28 17.37 -14.34
C LEU A 266 4.76 15.93 -14.42
N THR A 267 3.97 15.02 -13.88
CA THR A 267 4.20 13.58 -13.90
C THR A 267 2.87 12.81 -13.83
N LEU A 268 2.91 11.54 -13.51
CA LEU A 268 1.76 10.65 -13.35
C LEU A 268 1.65 10.18 -11.90
N THR A 269 0.47 9.71 -11.49
CA THR A 269 0.28 9.12 -10.16
C THR A 269 -0.34 7.74 -10.27
N VAL A 270 -0.01 6.88 -9.34
CA VAL A 270 -0.65 5.57 -9.17
C VAL A 270 -1.39 5.53 -7.84
N SER A 271 -2.48 4.80 -7.82
CA SER A 271 -3.33 4.57 -6.65
C SER A 271 -3.26 3.12 -6.21
N ALA A 272 -3.50 2.86 -4.93
CA ALA A 272 -3.50 1.49 -4.41
C ALA A 272 -4.60 1.26 -3.38
N GLN A 273 -5.04 0.02 -3.34
CA GLN A 273 -6.06 -0.49 -2.44
C GLN A 273 -5.51 -1.65 -1.62
N LEU A 274 -6.15 -1.91 -0.49
CA LEU A 274 -6.00 -3.15 0.27
C LEU A 274 -7.07 -4.13 -0.19
N PHE A 275 -6.66 -5.36 -0.46
CA PHE A 275 -7.52 -6.43 -0.95
C PHE A 275 -7.51 -7.63 -0.01
N ALA A 276 -8.64 -8.35 0.01
CA ALA A 276 -8.75 -9.73 0.44
C ALA A 276 -9.30 -10.58 -0.71
N ARG A 277 -9.45 -11.86 -0.47
CA ARG A 277 -10.24 -12.73 -1.35
C ARG A 277 -11.73 -12.57 -1.08
N LYS A 278 -12.57 -12.79 -2.08
CA LYS A 278 -14.04 -12.80 -1.91
C LYS A 278 -14.52 -13.87 -0.91
N ASP A 279 -13.78 -14.99 -0.81
CA ASP A 279 -14.06 -16.10 0.10
C ASP A 279 -13.24 -16.03 1.41
N ALA A 280 -12.64 -14.89 1.70
CA ALA A 280 -11.98 -14.67 3.00
C ALA A 280 -13.02 -14.71 4.14
N ASP A 281 -12.57 -15.07 5.35
CA ASP A 281 -13.44 -15.05 6.52
C ASP A 281 -14.08 -13.66 6.69
N PRO A 282 -15.42 -13.55 6.59
CA PRO A 282 -16.10 -12.26 6.71
C PRO A 282 -15.81 -11.55 8.02
N LYS A 283 -15.60 -12.31 9.12
CA LYS A 283 -15.27 -11.74 10.41
C LYS A 283 -13.89 -11.09 10.37
N MET A 284 -12.89 -11.76 9.82
CA MET A 284 -11.54 -11.21 9.66
C MET A 284 -11.57 -9.94 8.81
N VAL A 285 -12.27 -9.95 7.67
CA VAL A 285 -12.36 -8.76 6.80
C VAL A 285 -13.07 -7.61 7.51
N LYS A 286 -14.18 -7.88 8.21
CA LYS A 286 -14.90 -6.88 9.00
C LYS A 286 -14.00 -6.26 10.06
N ASP A 287 -13.32 -7.08 10.84
CA ASP A 287 -12.47 -6.66 11.96
C ASP A 287 -11.25 -5.86 11.45
N VAL A 288 -10.61 -6.31 10.36
CA VAL A 288 -9.52 -5.54 9.73
C VAL A 288 -10.03 -4.19 9.21
N THR A 289 -11.15 -4.17 8.49
CA THR A 289 -11.73 -2.92 7.97
C THR A 289 -12.06 -1.96 9.11
N GLN A 290 -12.70 -2.47 10.17
CA GLN A 290 -13.04 -1.67 11.36
C GLN A 290 -11.78 -1.12 12.03
N ALA A 291 -10.73 -1.94 12.18
CA ALA A 291 -9.47 -1.48 12.73
C ALA A 291 -8.84 -0.33 11.95
N LEU A 292 -8.91 -0.37 10.61
CA LEU A 292 -8.41 0.73 9.76
C LEU A 292 -9.27 1.99 9.93
N VAL A 293 -10.58 1.87 10.00
CA VAL A 293 -11.52 2.97 10.20
C VAL A 293 -11.31 3.64 11.56
N ASP A 294 -11.23 2.85 12.63
CA ASP A 294 -11.09 3.35 14.01
C ASP A 294 -9.70 3.96 14.27
N ASN A 295 -8.69 3.50 13.52
CA ASN A 295 -7.29 3.88 13.74
C ASN A 295 -6.65 4.48 12.47
N VAL A 296 -7.41 5.24 11.69
CA VAL A 296 -6.89 5.89 10.47
C VAL A 296 -5.65 6.75 10.74
N ALA A 297 -5.55 7.32 11.94
CA ALA A 297 -4.39 8.10 12.37
C ALA A 297 -3.07 7.28 12.38
N ASP A 298 -3.13 5.97 12.62
CA ASP A 298 -1.95 5.11 12.57
C ASP A 298 -1.44 4.97 11.13
N LEU A 299 -2.35 4.94 10.14
CA LEU A 299 -1.98 4.96 8.72
C LEU A 299 -1.48 6.34 8.27
N GLN A 300 -2.11 7.43 8.77
CA GLN A 300 -1.67 8.80 8.47
C GLN A 300 -0.26 9.07 9.03
N SER A 301 0.05 8.52 10.20
CA SER A 301 1.32 8.75 10.89
C SER A 301 2.56 8.17 10.19
N VAL A 302 2.38 7.18 9.30
CA VAL A 302 3.51 6.53 8.62
C VAL A 302 4.25 7.46 7.67
N HIS A 303 3.55 8.49 7.13
CA HIS A 303 4.15 9.50 6.26
C HIS A 303 3.28 10.75 6.14
N LYS A 304 3.88 11.95 6.05
CA LYS A 304 3.14 13.21 5.90
C LYS A 304 2.17 13.21 4.72
N ALA A 305 2.51 12.58 3.61
CA ALA A 305 1.65 12.47 2.45
C ALA A 305 0.40 11.61 2.69
N MET A 306 0.34 10.88 3.80
CA MET A 306 -0.86 10.12 4.19
C MET A 306 -1.90 10.95 4.94
N ALA A 307 -1.59 12.21 5.28
CA ALA A 307 -2.54 13.09 5.97
C ALA A 307 -3.93 13.22 5.29
N PRO A 308 -4.06 13.17 3.94
CA PRO A 308 -5.35 13.20 3.27
C PRO A 308 -6.16 11.89 3.37
N LEU A 309 -5.58 10.78 3.84
CA LEU A 309 -6.33 9.54 4.01
C LEU A 309 -7.38 9.71 5.09
N ASP A 310 -8.64 9.48 4.73
CA ASP A 310 -9.77 9.45 5.67
C ASP A 310 -10.70 8.26 5.37
N VAL A 311 -11.68 8.04 6.22
CA VAL A 311 -12.65 6.94 6.07
C VAL A 311 -13.47 7.10 4.79
N LYS A 312 -13.75 8.34 4.37
CA LYS A 312 -14.46 8.61 3.13
C LYS A 312 -13.65 8.11 1.93
N LEU A 313 -12.36 8.43 1.86
CA LEU A 313 -11.49 7.94 0.79
C LEU A 313 -11.39 6.40 0.82
N MET A 314 -11.24 5.81 2.01
CA MET A 314 -11.18 4.35 2.14
C MET A 314 -12.39 3.65 1.52
N SER A 315 -13.58 4.30 1.52
CA SER A 315 -14.84 3.79 0.98
C SER A 315 -15.05 4.07 -0.53
N GLN A 316 -14.12 4.76 -1.22
CA GLN A 316 -14.32 5.27 -2.58
C GLN A 316 -13.63 4.44 -3.68
N ALA A 317 -13.12 3.26 -3.37
CA ALA A 317 -12.56 2.37 -4.39
C ALA A 317 -13.60 1.98 -5.45
N LYS A 318 -13.20 2.01 -6.74
CA LYS A 318 -14.11 1.79 -7.86
C LYS A 318 -13.68 0.63 -8.77
N THR A 319 -12.45 0.17 -8.63
CA THR A 319 -11.83 -0.79 -9.56
C THR A 319 -12.36 -2.20 -9.37
N VAL A 320 -12.48 -2.64 -8.13
CA VAL A 320 -13.00 -3.96 -7.75
C VAL A 320 -14.04 -3.78 -6.66
N PRO A 321 -15.16 -4.52 -6.69
CA PRO A 321 -16.17 -4.43 -5.63
C PRO A 321 -15.60 -4.68 -4.25
N TYR A 322 -16.14 -3.96 -3.26
CA TYR A 322 -15.81 -4.20 -1.86
C TYR A 322 -16.25 -5.60 -1.42
N HIS A 323 -15.47 -6.20 -0.52
CA HIS A 323 -15.93 -7.34 0.23
C HIS A 323 -17.20 -6.98 1.02
N PRO A 324 -18.25 -7.83 1.06
CA PRO A 324 -19.51 -7.49 1.72
C PRO A 324 -19.30 -7.03 3.18
N ALA A 325 -18.43 -7.69 3.93
CA ALA A 325 -18.12 -7.33 5.31
C ALA A 325 -17.42 -5.96 5.44
N ALA A 326 -16.57 -5.58 4.48
CA ALA A 326 -15.96 -4.24 4.45
C ALA A 326 -17.00 -3.17 4.13
N LYS A 327 -17.89 -3.44 3.16
CA LYS A 327 -19.00 -2.54 2.80
C LYS A 327 -19.93 -2.26 3.99
N GLU A 328 -20.22 -3.27 4.83
CA GLU A 328 -21.02 -3.09 6.05
C GLU A 328 -20.35 -2.10 7.03
N VAL A 329 -19.02 -2.17 7.19
CA VAL A 329 -18.28 -1.26 8.07
C VAL A 329 -18.39 0.18 7.57
N PHE A 330 -18.15 0.41 6.27
CA PHE A 330 -18.26 1.76 5.71
C PHE A 330 -19.70 2.29 5.78
N ALA A 331 -20.70 1.45 5.51
CA ALA A 331 -22.11 1.84 5.66
C ALA A 331 -22.46 2.24 7.11
N ALA A 332 -21.93 1.49 8.11
CA ALA A 332 -22.10 1.85 9.51
C ALA A 332 -21.37 3.15 9.90
N ALA A 333 -20.29 3.49 9.20
CA ALA A 333 -19.57 4.76 9.36
C ALA A 333 -20.20 5.93 8.57
N GLY A 334 -21.30 5.70 7.84
CA GLY A 334 -22.03 6.73 7.09
C GLY A 334 -21.54 6.95 5.64
N PHE A 335 -20.88 5.97 5.02
CA PHE A 335 -20.34 6.05 3.66
C PHE A 335 -20.86 4.95 2.73
#